data_b88f0872bbf3a1cb93548a9300aaa117
#
_entry.id   b88f0872bbf3a1cb93548a9300aaa117
#
_cell.length_a   1.000
_cell.length_b   1.000
_cell.length_c   1.000
_cell.angle_alpha   90.00
_cell.angle_beta   90.00
_cell.angle_gamma   90.00
#
_symmetry.space_group_name_H-M   'P 1'
#
loop_
_entity.id
_entity.type
_entity.pdbx_description
1 polymer ?
#
loop_
_entity_poly.entity_id
_entity_poly.type
_entity_poly.pdbx_seq_one_letter_code
_entity_poly.pdbx_strand_id
1 'polypeptide(L)'
;GEGSSFFVLGKDKTENSYAQLKDIQIINTLELDETQKFIKDFLEKNNLRNEDIDSVILGFNGDSKSDVYYKNASELFPNSSLLYYKHLSGEFNTASGFSTFMACQILKNQEIPEVMKINDVKKQSIQNVLLYNHFGRRDHNLVLLEKI
;
A
#
# COMPACT_ATOMS: atom_id res chain seq x y z
N GLY A 1 18.61 -1.17 -6.59
CA GLY A 1 18.54 -0.26 -5.45
C GLY A 1 18.78 -0.99 -4.15
N GLU A 2 19.18 -0.25 -3.15
CA GLU A 2 19.37 -0.73 -1.79
C GLU A 2 18.83 0.34 -0.84
N GLY A 3 18.35 -0.07 0.33
CA GLY A 3 17.88 0.88 1.32
C GLY A 3 17.39 0.19 2.58
N SER A 4 17.28 0.97 3.64
CA SER A 4 16.66 0.55 4.89
C SER A 4 15.78 1.67 5.42
N SER A 5 14.71 1.29 6.09
CA SER A 5 13.80 2.22 6.75
C SER A 5 13.71 1.88 8.24
N PHE A 6 13.68 2.91 9.06
CA PHE A 6 13.55 2.76 10.51
C PHE A 6 12.27 3.46 10.95
N PHE A 7 11.49 2.76 11.77
CA PHE A 7 10.23 3.26 12.32
C PHE A 7 10.27 3.22 13.84
N VAL A 8 9.83 4.29 14.47
CA VAL A 8 9.56 4.30 15.91
C VAL A 8 8.06 4.05 16.09
N LEU A 9 7.72 2.95 16.76
CA LEU A 9 6.35 2.58 17.05
C LEU A 9 6.02 2.91 18.49
N GLY A 10 4.92 3.61 18.71
CA GLY A 10 4.38 3.91 20.03
C GLY A 10 2.96 3.36 20.15
N LYS A 11 2.53 3.08 21.38
CA LYS A 11 1.16 2.64 21.66
C LYS A 11 0.16 3.79 21.52
N ASP A 12 0.57 4.97 21.93
CA ASP A 12 -0.31 6.15 21.99
C ASP A 12 0.07 7.18 20.92
N LYS A 13 -0.93 7.89 20.42
CA LYS A 13 -0.72 9.03 19.53
C LYS A 13 0.00 10.17 20.25
N THR A 14 0.95 10.77 19.56
CA THR A 14 1.65 11.98 19.99
C THR A 14 1.56 13.05 18.89
N GLU A 15 2.00 14.26 19.16
CA GLU A 15 2.11 15.34 18.16
C GLU A 15 3.04 15.01 16.99
N ASN A 16 4.01 14.11 17.23
CA ASN A 16 4.98 13.65 16.24
C ASN A 16 4.53 12.40 15.46
N SER A 17 3.38 11.84 15.77
CA SER A 17 2.85 10.68 15.06
C SER A 17 2.47 11.04 13.62
N TYR A 18 2.77 10.12 12.69
CA TYR A 18 2.52 10.30 11.25
C TYR A 18 1.23 9.61 10.81
N ALA A 19 1.04 8.39 11.25
CA ALA A 19 -0.10 7.55 10.90
C ALA A 19 -0.28 6.45 11.94
N GLN A 20 -1.44 5.82 11.94
CA GLN A 20 -1.69 4.60 12.68
C GLN A 20 -1.45 3.40 11.78
N LEU A 21 -0.61 2.46 12.21
CA LEU A 21 -0.55 1.13 11.62
C LEU A 21 -1.75 0.32 12.14
N LYS A 22 -2.72 0.08 11.27
CA LYS A 22 -3.98 -0.58 11.63
C LYS A 22 -3.84 -2.09 11.65
N ASP A 23 -3.34 -2.66 10.56
CA ASP A 23 -3.19 -4.11 10.41
C ASP A 23 -2.12 -4.45 9.36
N ILE A 24 -1.54 -5.64 9.49
CA ILE A 24 -0.64 -6.25 8.52
C ILE A 24 -1.08 -7.70 8.30
N GLN A 25 -1.10 -8.13 7.05
CA GLN A 25 -1.32 -9.53 6.71
C GLN A 25 -0.30 -10.00 5.69
N ILE A 26 0.23 -11.20 5.90
CA ILE A 26 1.22 -11.82 5.00
C ILE A 26 0.72 -13.23 4.66
N ILE A 27 0.82 -13.60 3.39
CA ILE A 27 0.58 -14.96 2.90
C ILE A 27 1.71 -15.34 1.94
N ASN A 28 2.30 -16.51 2.12
CA ASN A 28 3.45 -16.93 1.31
C ASN A 28 3.07 -17.25 -0.14
N THR A 29 1.95 -17.95 -0.34
CA THR A 29 1.49 -18.37 -1.66
C THR A 29 0.07 -17.86 -1.89
N LEU A 30 -0.15 -17.27 -3.05
CA LEU A 30 -1.44 -16.75 -3.48
C LEU A 30 -1.58 -16.95 -4.99
N GLU A 31 -2.67 -17.57 -5.41
CA GLU A 31 -2.98 -17.65 -6.83
C GLU A 31 -3.55 -16.33 -7.35
N LEU A 32 -3.37 -16.06 -8.63
CA LEU A 32 -3.75 -14.77 -9.21
C LEU A 32 -5.25 -14.48 -9.06
N ASP A 33 -6.10 -15.47 -9.25
CA ASP A 33 -7.55 -15.36 -9.14
C ASP A 33 -8.05 -15.20 -7.69
N GLU A 34 -7.22 -15.52 -6.70
CA GLU A 34 -7.50 -15.32 -5.27
C GLU A 34 -7.10 -13.93 -4.76
N THR A 35 -6.37 -13.14 -5.55
CA THR A 35 -5.81 -11.85 -5.11
C THR A 35 -6.89 -10.89 -4.62
N GLN A 36 -7.97 -10.73 -5.37
CA GLN A 36 -9.04 -9.82 -4.96
C GLN A 36 -9.77 -10.30 -3.71
N LYS A 37 -9.97 -11.62 -3.58
CA LYS A 37 -10.56 -12.20 -2.36
C LYS A 37 -9.68 -11.96 -1.14
N PHE A 38 -8.38 -12.19 -1.25
CA PHE A 38 -7.41 -11.92 -0.18
C PHE A 38 -7.46 -10.47 0.32
N ILE A 39 -7.55 -9.51 -0.61
CA ILE A 39 -7.67 -8.09 -0.27
C ILE A 39 -9.02 -7.80 0.40
N LYS A 40 -10.13 -8.29 -0.15
CA LYS A 40 -11.47 -8.09 0.42
C LYS A 40 -11.60 -8.66 1.82
N ASP A 41 -11.13 -9.89 2.04
CA ASP A 41 -11.16 -10.54 3.35
C ASP A 41 -10.36 -9.72 4.39
N PHE A 42 -9.21 -9.16 3.98
CA PHE A 42 -8.41 -8.29 4.84
C PHE A 42 -9.14 -6.98 5.19
N LEU A 43 -9.77 -6.35 4.23
CA LEU A 43 -10.54 -5.12 4.47
C LEU A 43 -11.75 -5.39 5.38
N GLU A 44 -12.52 -6.45 5.11
CA GLU A 44 -13.67 -6.85 5.94
C GLU A 44 -13.27 -7.13 7.40
N LYS A 45 -12.15 -7.81 7.61
CA LYS A 45 -11.56 -8.01 8.95
C LYS A 45 -11.33 -6.69 9.69
N ASN A 46 -11.02 -5.64 8.96
CA ASN A 46 -10.78 -4.30 9.48
C ASN A 46 -12.03 -3.40 9.45
N ASN A 47 -13.21 -3.96 9.17
CA ASN A 47 -14.49 -3.24 9.03
C ASN A 47 -14.47 -2.16 7.94
N LEU A 48 -13.73 -2.40 6.87
CA LEU A 48 -13.62 -1.52 5.70
C LEU A 48 -14.09 -2.24 4.44
N ARG A 49 -14.50 -1.45 3.46
CA ARG A 49 -14.81 -1.86 2.09
C ARG A 49 -13.81 -1.21 1.13
N ASN A 50 -13.83 -1.63 -0.13
CA ASN A 50 -12.95 -1.06 -1.16
C ASN A 50 -13.10 0.46 -1.28
N GLU A 51 -14.34 0.94 -1.16
CA GLU A 51 -14.68 2.37 -1.28
C GLU A 51 -14.11 3.23 -0.14
N ASP A 52 -13.80 2.60 0.98
CA ASP A 52 -13.24 3.27 2.16
C ASP A 52 -11.72 3.49 2.05
N ILE A 53 -11.08 2.94 0.99
CA ILE A 53 -9.65 3.12 0.71
C ILE A 53 -9.44 4.32 -0.20
N ASP A 54 -8.72 5.32 0.29
CA ASP A 54 -8.46 6.56 -0.45
C ASP A 54 -7.27 6.44 -1.40
N SER A 55 -6.23 5.72 -0.99
CA SER A 55 -5.04 5.49 -1.80
C SER A 55 -4.55 4.05 -1.69
N VAL A 56 -4.08 3.49 -2.80
CA VAL A 56 -3.46 2.16 -2.85
C VAL A 56 -2.05 2.28 -3.40
N ILE A 57 -1.06 1.85 -2.65
CA ILE A 57 0.34 1.80 -3.09
C ILE A 57 0.68 0.38 -3.51
N LEU A 58 1.00 0.21 -4.79
CA LEU A 58 1.23 -1.06 -5.45
C LEU A 58 2.71 -1.27 -5.78
N GLY A 59 3.16 -2.50 -5.64
CA GLY A 59 4.58 -2.86 -5.83
C GLY A 59 5.00 -3.11 -7.27
N PHE A 60 4.40 -2.43 -8.25
CA PHE A 60 4.81 -2.56 -9.67
C PHE A 60 6.31 -2.40 -9.83
N ASN A 61 6.95 -3.31 -10.55
CA ASN A 61 8.39 -3.30 -10.81
C ASN A 61 8.76 -3.46 -12.29
N GLY A 62 7.75 -3.55 -13.19
CA GLY A 62 7.95 -3.71 -14.64
C GLY A 62 8.08 -5.17 -15.10
N ASP A 63 8.08 -6.15 -14.19
CA ASP A 63 8.01 -7.57 -14.56
C ASP A 63 6.57 -7.97 -14.85
N SER A 64 6.26 -8.22 -16.12
CA SER A 64 4.91 -8.56 -16.57
C SER A 64 4.30 -9.77 -15.86
N LYS A 65 5.13 -10.74 -15.43
CA LYS A 65 4.67 -11.92 -14.69
C LYS A 65 4.29 -11.62 -13.24
N SER A 66 4.89 -10.60 -12.66
CA SER A 66 4.63 -10.14 -11.30
C SER A 66 3.55 -9.07 -11.27
N ASP A 67 3.57 -8.16 -12.22
CA ASP A 67 2.69 -7.01 -12.29
C ASP A 67 1.21 -7.36 -12.53
N VAL A 68 0.91 -8.57 -13.01
CA VAL A 68 -0.48 -9.05 -13.17
C VAL A 68 -1.25 -9.08 -11.85
N TYR A 69 -0.59 -9.38 -10.74
CA TYR A 69 -1.21 -9.35 -9.42
C TYR A 69 -1.65 -7.94 -9.01
N TYR A 70 -0.79 -6.94 -9.28
CA TYR A 70 -1.10 -5.54 -8.99
C TYR A 70 -2.20 -4.98 -9.90
N LYS A 71 -2.22 -5.38 -11.17
CA LYS A 71 -3.31 -5.04 -12.11
C LYS A 71 -4.63 -5.60 -11.61
N ASN A 72 -4.67 -6.90 -11.25
CA ASN A 72 -5.85 -7.56 -10.71
C ASN A 72 -6.34 -6.87 -9.41
N ALA A 73 -5.42 -6.54 -8.50
CA ALA A 73 -5.73 -5.82 -7.26
C ALA A 73 -6.29 -4.41 -7.53
N SER A 74 -5.72 -3.68 -8.50
CA SER A 74 -6.12 -2.29 -8.80
C SER A 74 -7.57 -2.17 -9.28
N GLU A 75 -8.12 -3.20 -9.90
CA GLU A 75 -9.52 -3.26 -10.36
C GLU A 75 -10.54 -3.12 -9.22
N LEU A 76 -10.13 -3.44 -7.98
CA LEU A 76 -10.97 -3.26 -6.80
C LEU A 76 -11.16 -1.79 -6.40
N PHE A 77 -10.30 -0.89 -6.89
CA PHE A 77 -10.16 0.47 -6.39
C PHE A 77 -10.34 1.54 -7.48
N PRO A 78 -11.46 1.53 -8.24
CA PRO A 78 -11.64 2.46 -9.35
C PRO A 78 -11.72 3.92 -8.91
N ASN A 79 -12.07 4.16 -7.64
CA ASN A 79 -12.23 5.49 -7.08
C ASN A 79 -11.09 5.89 -6.10
N SER A 80 -10.03 5.10 -6.01
CA SER A 80 -8.87 5.39 -5.16
C SER A 80 -7.71 5.94 -5.99
N SER A 81 -6.86 6.75 -5.35
CA SER A 81 -5.59 7.14 -5.96
C SER A 81 -4.66 5.94 -6.02
N LEU A 82 -4.32 5.48 -7.21
CA LEU A 82 -3.40 4.36 -7.42
C LEU A 82 -1.98 4.87 -7.56
N LEU A 83 -1.06 4.30 -6.80
CA LEU A 83 0.32 4.74 -6.67
C LEU A 83 1.30 3.57 -6.85
N TYR A 84 2.52 3.87 -7.26
CA TYR A 84 3.63 2.93 -7.30
C TYR A 84 4.93 3.60 -6.81
N TYR A 85 5.96 2.82 -6.48
CA TYR A 85 7.15 3.37 -5.81
C TYR A 85 8.48 2.75 -6.23
N LYS A 86 8.49 1.54 -6.80
CA LYS A 86 9.73 0.81 -7.10
C LYS A 86 10.55 1.47 -8.21
N HIS A 87 9.96 2.31 -9.05
CA HIS A 87 10.70 3.14 -10.01
C HIS A 87 11.57 4.21 -9.33
N LEU A 88 11.23 4.59 -8.09
CA LEU A 88 12.01 5.55 -7.29
C LEU A 88 13.09 4.88 -6.44
N SER A 89 12.79 3.70 -5.89
CA SER A 89 13.67 3.01 -4.93
C SER A 89 14.43 1.81 -5.54
N GLY A 90 13.90 1.19 -6.59
CA GLY A 90 14.33 -0.10 -7.09
C GLY A 90 13.61 -1.26 -6.38
N GLU A 91 13.91 -2.49 -6.84
CA GLU A 91 13.42 -3.74 -6.25
C GLU A 91 14.50 -4.31 -5.32
N PHE A 92 14.18 -4.47 -4.04
CA PHE A 92 15.02 -5.11 -3.03
C PHE A 92 14.17 -5.57 -1.84
N ASN A 93 14.70 -6.46 -1.00
CA ASN A 93 13.93 -7.15 0.04
C ASN A 93 13.21 -6.22 1.02
N THR A 94 13.76 -5.04 1.30
CA THR A 94 13.20 -4.05 2.24
C THR A 94 12.53 -2.86 1.53
N ALA A 95 12.27 -2.96 0.23
CA ALA A 95 11.63 -1.88 -0.54
C ALA A 95 10.24 -1.50 -0.01
N SER A 96 9.50 -2.44 0.61
CA SER A 96 8.23 -2.17 1.27
C SER A 96 8.34 -1.18 2.44
N GLY A 97 9.51 -1.08 3.07
CA GLY A 97 9.77 -0.04 4.08
C GLY A 97 9.69 1.37 3.48
N PHE A 98 10.22 1.58 2.27
CA PHE A 98 10.10 2.85 1.59
C PHE A 98 8.64 3.20 1.26
N SER A 99 7.84 2.23 0.77
CA SER A 99 6.42 2.47 0.51
C SER A 99 5.64 2.79 1.79
N THR A 100 5.97 2.13 2.91
CA THR A 100 5.36 2.43 4.21
C THR A 100 5.71 3.86 4.67
N PHE A 101 6.96 4.28 4.51
CA PHE A 101 7.37 5.65 4.78
C PHE A 101 6.58 6.66 3.93
N MET A 102 6.44 6.41 2.63
CA MET A 102 5.66 7.27 1.74
C MET A 102 4.18 7.34 2.14
N ALA A 103 3.57 6.22 2.51
CA ALA A 103 2.20 6.20 3.02
C ALA A 103 2.04 7.05 4.29
N CYS A 104 2.98 6.97 5.22
CA CYS A 104 2.99 7.82 6.41
C CYS A 104 3.09 9.31 6.05
N GLN A 105 3.95 9.67 5.09
CA GLN A 105 4.08 11.06 4.62
C GLN A 105 2.80 11.56 3.95
N ILE A 106 2.17 10.73 3.11
CA ILE A 106 0.90 11.05 2.45
C ILE A 106 -0.21 11.29 3.48
N LEU A 107 -0.33 10.42 4.48
CA LEU A 107 -1.34 10.56 5.53
C LEU A 107 -1.10 11.81 6.40
N LYS A 108 0.15 12.12 6.73
CA LYS A 108 0.49 13.29 7.52
C LYS A 108 0.29 14.59 6.75
N ASN A 109 0.80 14.66 5.53
CA ASN A 109 0.83 15.91 4.75
C ASN A 109 -0.42 16.09 3.89
N GLN A 110 -1.24 15.04 3.70
CA GLN A 110 -2.43 15.04 2.85
C GLN A 110 -2.10 15.39 1.38
N GLU A 111 -0.91 15.03 0.92
CA GLU A 111 -0.41 15.31 -0.41
C GLU A 111 0.20 14.05 -1.02
N ILE A 112 -0.15 13.76 -2.27
CA ILE A 112 0.38 12.64 -3.04
C ILE A 112 1.43 13.18 -4.03
N PRO A 113 2.71 12.72 -3.94
CA PRO A 113 3.72 13.11 -4.93
C PRO A 113 3.31 12.70 -6.35
N GLU A 114 3.38 13.64 -7.28
CA GLU A 114 2.96 13.42 -8.68
C GLU A 114 3.69 12.24 -9.33
N VAL A 115 4.97 12.09 -9.01
CA VAL A 115 5.83 11.00 -9.54
C VAL A 115 5.38 9.60 -9.12
N MET A 116 4.53 9.47 -8.11
CA MET A 116 4.01 8.16 -7.66
C MET A 116 2.68 7.78 -8.31
N LYS A 117 1.99 8.71 -8.98
CA LYS A 117 0.63 8.47 -9.47
C LYS A 117 0.60 7.55 -10.69
N ILE A 118 -0.34 6.60 -10.66
CA ILE A 118 -0.70 5.75 -11.79
C ILE A 118 -1.94 6.31 -12.49
N ASN A 119 -2.86 6.91 -11.72
CA ASN A 119 -4.11 7.48 -12.21
C ASN A 119 -4.29 8.92 -11.72
N ASP A 120 -5.28 9.62 -12.29
CA ASP A 120 -5.59 11.03 -11.98
C ASP A 120 -6.70 11.19 -10.92
N VAL A 121 -7.05 10.13 -10.19
CA VAL A 121 -8.06 10.21 -9.13
C VAL A 121 -7.54 11.12 -8.01
N LYS A 122 -8.30 12.14 -7.68
CA LYS A 122 -7.98 13.10 -6.62
C LYS A 122 -8.93 12.90 -5.44
N LYS A 123 -8.36 12.89 -4.23
CA LYS A 123 -9.11 12.84 -2.98
C LYS A 123 -9.01 14.17 -2.26
N GLN A 124 -10.12 14.65 -1.71
CA GLN A 124 -10.13 15.86 -0.86
C GLN A 124 -9.46 15.61 0.49
N SER A 125 -9.56 14.39 0.98
CA SER A 125 -8.92 13.94 2.21
C SER A 125 -8.51 12.49 2.05
N ILE A 126 -7.37 12.12 2.64
CA ILE A 126 -6.82 10.76 2.62
C ILE A 126 -6.86 10.24 4.05
N GLN A 127 -7.75 9.29 4.33
CA GLN A 127 -7.91 8.67 5.65
C GLN A 127 -7.26 7.30 5.72
N ASN A 128 -7.46 6.47 4.67
CA ASN A 128 -6.99 5.09 4.63
C ASN A 128 -6.07 4.86 3.44
N VAL A 129 -4.89 4.35 3.71
CA VAL A 129 -3.90 3.95 2.68
C VAL A 129 -3.65 2.45 2.81
N LEU A 130 -3.88 1.72 1.73
CA LEU A 130 -3.55 0.30 1.61
C LEU A 130 -2.27 0.13 0.80
N LEU A 131 -1.33 -0.66 1.32
CA LEU A 131 -0.17 -1.11 0.57
C LEU A 131 -0.36 -2.57 0.19
N TYR A 132 -0.08 -2.91 -1.05
CA TYR A 132 0.01 -4.28 -1.52
C TYR A 132 1.33 -4.51 -2.23
N ASN A 133 2.09 -5.47 -1.73
CA ASN A 133 3.36 -5.88 -2.32
C ASN A 133 3.52 -7.40 -2.28
N HIS A 134 4.33 -7.94 -3.18
CA HIS A 134 4.82 -9.32 -3.12
C HIS A 134 6.26 -9.37 -3.63
N PHE A 135 6.98 -10.43 -3.30
CA PHE A 135 8.34 -10.70 -3.80
C PHE A 135 8.33 -11.96 -4.66
N GLY A 136 8.64 -11.80 -5.96
CA GLY A 136 8.70 -12.92 -6.91
C GLY A 136 7.43 -13.78 -6.99
N ARG A 137 6.24 -13.19 -6.85
CA ARG A 137 4.92 -13.87 -6.80
C ARG A 137 4.74 -14.74 -5.55
N ARG A 138 5.48 -14.43 -4.50
CA ARG A 138 5.38 -15.04 -3.17
C ARG A 138 5.38 -13.94 -2.13
N ASP A 139 5.15 -14.34 -0.88
CA ASP A 139 5.22 -13.43 0.27
C ASP A 139 4.38 -12.17 0.05
N HIS A 140 3.13 -12.41 -0.38
CA HIS A 140 2.15 -11.33 -0.56
C HIS A 140 1.85 -10.68 0.77
N ASN A 141 1.94 -9.37 0.82
CA ASN A 141 1.69 -8.62 2.05
C ASN A 141 0.76 -7.43 1.80
N LEU A 142 -0.11 -7.22 2.78
CA LEU A 142 -1.01 -6.08 2.88
C LEU A 142 -0.64 -5.32 4.15
N VAL A 143 -0.56 -3.99 4.03
CA VAL A 143 -0.38 -3.09 5.17
C VAL A 143 -1.45 -2.02 5.10
N LEU A 144 -2.22 -1.86 6.17
CA LEU A 144 -3.24 -0.82 6.27
C LEU A 144 -2.78 0.26 7.24
N LEU A 145 -2.74 1.49 6.73
CA LEU A 145 -2.40 2.68 7.49
C LEU A 145 -3.58 3.64 7.49
N GLU A 146 -3.80 4.27 8.63
CA GLU A 146 -4.91 5.20 8.85
C GLU A 146 -4.38 6.55 9.35
N LYS A 147 -5.04 7.63 8.93
CA LYS A 147 -4.77 8.97 9.43
C LYS A 147 -5.15 9.08 10.91
N ILE A 148 -4.34 9.77 11.69
CA ILE A 148 -4.56 10.04 13.11
C ILE A 148 -4.81 11.51 13.39
#